data_8d47ac3f3e4e3a4a26456393a1dc85d4
#
_entry.id   8d47ac3f3e4e3a4a26456393a1dc85d4
#
_cell.length_a   1.000
_cell.length_b   1.000
_cell.length_c   1.000
_cell.angle_alpha   90.00
_cell.angle_beta   90.00
_cell.angle_gamma   90.00
#
_symmetry.space_group_name_H-M   'P 1'
#
loop_
_entity.id
_entity.type
_entity.pdbx_description
1 polymer ?
#
loop_
_entity_poly.entity_id
_entity_poly.type
_entity_poly.pdbx_seq_one_letter_code
_entity_poly.pdbx_strand_id
1 'polypeptide(L)'
;FVGIPAIRPELTMFSFNLQEFLTLAFTLFAVIDVVGSVPMLVSIKQKSGHINAAKVTMISGALMVLFFFIGKPFLNMLGVDIRSFAVAGSIVIFILGLEMVLGIEFFKSDNDTPSGTVVPIAFPLIAGSGTLTTIMSLKATFERQDKNEYMILLAILANLIVIFAVIKSLNWIEKALGKSGLMAVRKFFGVILLAIAVKVFATNATGLIK
;
A
#
# COMPACT_ATOMS: atom_id res chain seq x y z
N PHE A 1 -15.93 -37.53 44.69
CA PHE A 1 -15.71 -37.21 43.25
C PHE A 1 -14.91 -35.92 43.22
N VAL A 2 -13.59 -36.05 43.04
CA VAL A 2 -12.67 -34.93 42.86
C VAL A 2 -12.77 -34.47 41.40
N GLY A 3 -13.26 -33.25 41.16
CA GLY A 3 -13.33 -32.65 39.85
C GLY A 3 -11.92 -32.41 39.31
N ILE A 4 -11.61 -33.03 38.18
CA ILE A 4 -10.40 -32.79 37.40
C ILE A 4 -10.51 -31.35 36.88
N PRO A 5 -9.56 -30.45 37.16
CA PRO A 5 -9.56 -29.11 36.58
C PRO A 5 -9.39 -29.27 35.07
N ALA A 6 -10.33 -28.71 34.30
CA ALA A 6 -10.22 -28.63 32.87
C ALA A 6 -8.91 -27.93 32.52
N ILE A 7 -8.03 -28.64 31.85
CA ILE A 7 -6.79 -28.13 31.28
C ILE A 7 -7.24 -27.11 30.24
N ARG A 8 -7.10 -25.82 30.54
CA ARG A 8 -7.27 -24.75 29.55
C ARG A 8 -6.17 -24.95 28.52
N PRO A 9 -6.50 -25.06 27.23
CA PRO A 9 -5.48 -25.09 26.19
C PRO A 9 -4.95 -23.66 25.99
N GLU A 10 -4.00 -23.25 26.83
CA GLU A 10 -3.23 -22.02 26.67
C GLU A 10 -2.20 -22.11 25.51
N LEU A 11 -2.39 -23.03 24.58
CA LEU A 11 -1.45 -23.30 23.47
C LEU A 11 -1.95 -22.88 22.09
N THR A 12 -2.87 -21.88 22.01
CA THR A 12 -3.29 -21.34 20.70
C THR A 12 -2.64 -20.00 20.37
N MET A 13 -1.47 -19.67 20.93
CA MET A 13 -0.77 -18.43 20.60
C MET A 13 -0.27 -18.33 19.15
N PHE A 14 -0.29 -19.40 18.36
CA PHE A 14 0.14 -19.42 16.96
C PHE A 14 -0.81 -20.23 16.06
N SER A 15 -2.11 -20.06 16.17
CA SER A 15 -2.99 -20.61 15.15
C SER A 15 -2.90 -19.74 13.88
N PHE A 16 -2.04 -20.15 12.94
CA PHE A 16 -2.02 -19.56 11.62
C PHE A 16 -3.34 -19.83 10.91
N ASN A 17 -4.15 -18.82 10.73
CA ASN A 17 -5.38 -18.89 9.97
C ASN A 17 -5.13 -18.47 8.51
N LEU A 18 -5.05 -19.46 7.62
CA LEU A 18 -4.79 -19.22 6.19
C LEU A 18 -5.83 -18.29 5.56
N GLN A 19 -7.11 -18.44 5.90
CA GLN A 19 -8.18 -17.61 5.35
C GLN A 19 -8.03 -16.14 5.78
N GLU A 20 -7.69 -15.91 7.06
CA GLU A 20 -7.45 -14.57 7.59
C GLU A 20 -6.21 -13.93 6.95
N PHE A 21 -5.12 -14.69 6.84
CA PHE A 21 -3.90 -14.26 6.15
C PHE A 21 -4.17 -13.86 4.69
N LEU A 22 -4.88 -14.71 3.94
CA LEU A 22 -5.22 -14.42 2.55
C LEU A 22 -6.09 -13.16 2.45
N THR A 23 -7.08 -13.01 3.33
CA THR A 23 -7.93 -11.82 3.36
C THR A 23 -7.11 -10.54 3.58
N LEU A 24 -6.18 -10.56 4.54
CA LEU A 24 -5.28 -9.44 4.81
C LEU A 24 -4.34 -9.16 3.63
N ALA A 25 -3.73 -10.22 3.10
CA ALA A 25 -2.80 -10.10 1.98
C ALA A 25 -3.48 -9.53 0.73
N PHE A 26 -4.68 -10.02 0.37
CA PHE A 26 -5.44 -9.49 -0.76
C PHE A 26 -5.97 -8.07 -0.50
N THR A 27 -6.38 -7.75 0.73
CA THR A 27 -6.80 -6.39 1.08
C THR A 27 -5.65 -5.40 0.89
N LEU A 28 -4.46 -5.72 1.41
CA LEU A 28 -3.28 -4.88 1.22
C LEU A 28 -2.86 -4.83 -0.25
N PHE A 29 -2.86 -5.97 -0.95
CA PHE A 29 -2.55 -6.02 -2.38
C PHE A 29 -3.44 -5.09 -3.21
N ALA A 30 -4.75 -5.09 -2.93
CA ALA A 30 -5.69 -4.24 -3.64
C ALA A 30 -5.49 -2.75 -3.34
N VAL A 31 -5.11 -2.40 -2.09
CA VAL A 31 -4.89 -0.99 -1.70
C VAL A 31 -3.54 -0.46 -2.18
N ILE A 32 -2.50 -1.31 -2.18
CA ILE A 32 -1.18 -0.97 -2.71
C ILE A 32 -1.25 -0.77 -4.23
N ASP A 33 -2.15 -1.50 -4.89
CA ASP A 33 -2.38 -1.47 -6.34
C ASP A 33 -1.09 -1.55 -7.18
N VAL A 34 -0.26 -2.54 -6.86
CA VAL A 34 1.04 -2.74 -7.55
C VAL A 34 0.85 -2.92 -9.05
N VAL A 35 -0.22 -3.62 -9.45
CA VAL A 35 -0.50 -3.92 -10.87
C VAL A 35 -0.88 -2.63 -11.62
N GLY A 36 -1.73 -1.79 -11.01
CA GLY A 36 -2.10 -0.49 -11.56
C GLY A 36 -0.93 0.49 -11.61
N SER A 37 0.04 0.32 -10.71
CA SER A 37 1.27 1.12 -10.69
C SER A 37 2.28 0.75 -11.77
N VAL A 38 2.16 -0.42 -12.41
CA VAL A 38 3.12 -0.91 -13.44
C VAL A 38 3.37 0.10 -14.55
N PRO A 39 2.36 0.71 -15.20
CA PRO A 39 2.61 1.66 -16.28
C PRO A 39 3.39 2.89 -15.81
N MET A 40 3.13 3.36 -14.59
CA MET A 40 3.87 4.48 -13.99
C MET A 40 5.32 4.07 -13.68
N LEU A 41 5.52 2.88 -13.12
CA LEU A 41 6.85 2.33 -12.86
C LEU A 41 7.67 2.20 -14.15
N VAL A 42 7.06 1.73 -15.25
CA VAL A 42 7.71 1.64 -16.55
C VAL A 42 8.07 3.04 -17.07
N SER A 43 7.17 4.02 -16.94
CA SER A 43 7.43 5.40 -17.35
C SER A 43 8.60 6.02 -16.59
N ILE A 44 8.64 5.85 -15.26
CA ILE A 44 9.75 6.31 -14.42
C ILE A 44 11.06 5.62 -14.82
N LYS A 45 11.03 4.30 -15.05
CA LYS A 45 12.19 3.53 -15.47
C LYS A 45 12.74 3.99 -16.83
N GLN A 46 11.86 4.29 -17.81
CA GLN A 46 12.27 4.79 -19.11
C GLN A 46 12.99 6.14 -19.01
N LYS A 47 12.62 6.99 -18.05
CA LYS A 47 13.25 8.30 -17.83
C LYS A 47 14.56 8.20 -17.05
N SER A 48 14.58 7.42 -15.98
CA SER A 48 15.76 7.31 -15.09
C SER A 48 16.71 6.17 -15.45
N GLY A 49 16.38 5.37 -16.47
CA GLY A 49 17.18 4.24 -16.95
C GLY A 49 17.12 3.01 -16.05
N HIS A 50 16.99 3.16 -14.74
CA HIS A 50 17.02 2.04 -13.79
C HIS A 50 16.21 2.30 -12.53
N ILE A 51 15.45 1.29 -12.07
CA ILE A 51 14.81 1.28 -10.76
C ILE A 51 15.48 0.21 -9.89
N ASN A 52 15.99 0.61 -8.75
CA ASN A 52 16.54 -0.33 -7.78
C ASN A 52 15.40 -0.98 -6.98
N ALA A 53 14.96 -2.17 -7.43
CA ALA A 53 13.85 -2.91 -6.81
C ALA A 53 14.07 -3.15 -5.31
N ALA A 54 15.30 -3.52 -4.90
CA ALA A 54 15.60 -3.77 -3.49
C ALA A 54 15.44 -2.49 -2.65
N LYS A 55 15.99 -1.37 -3.11
CA LYS A 55 15.88 -0.08 -2.41
C LYS A 55 14.43 0.37 -2.26
N VAL A 56 13.65 0.32 -3.33
CA VAL A 56 12.23 0.68 -3.32
C VAL A 56 11.46 -0.21 -2.35
N THR A 57 11.62 -1.54 -2.46
CA THR A 57 10.92 -2.49 -1.59
C THR A 57 11.30 -2.32 -0.12
N MET A 58 12.58 -2.12 0.18
CA MET A 58 13.05 -1.90 1.55
C MET A 58 12.49 -0.61 2.16
N ILE A 59 12.49 0.50 1.42
CA ILE A 59 11.97 1.78 1.91
C ILE A 59 10.46 1.70 2.09
N SER A 60 9.73 1.13 1.12
CA SER A 60 8.28 0.91 1.26
C SER A 60 7.95 0.03 2.45
N GLY A 61 8.69 -1.07 2.63
CA GLY A 61 8.54 -1.98 3.75
C GLY A 61 8.84 -1.30 5.08
N ALA A 62 9.92 -0.52 5.16
CA ALA A 62 10.27 0.23 6.35
C ALA A 62 9.16 1.21 6.74
N LEU A 63 8.58 1.94 5.77
CA LEU A 63 7.45 2.84 6.01
C LEU A 63 6.21 2.08 6.49
N MET A 64 5.85 0.96 5.85
CA MET A 64 4.70 0.15 6.25
C MET A 64 4.85 -0.39 7.68
N VAL A 65 6.02 -0.94 8.00
CA VAL A 65 6.33 -1.47 9.35
C VAL A 65 6.38 -0.35 10.39
N LEU A 66 6.99 0.79 10.05
CA LEU A 66 7.02 1.96 10.91
C LEU A 66 5.60 2.41 11.27
N PHE A 67 4.74 2.59 10.27
CA PHE A 67 3.35 3.01 10.49
C PHE A 67 2.50 1.92 11.15
N PHE A 68 2.82 0.65 10.98
CA PHE A 68 2.20 -0.42 11.75
C PHE A 68 2.44 -0.26 13.25
N PHE A 69 3.67 0.05 13.67
CA PHE A 69 3.98 0.16 15.10
C PHE A 69 3.62 1.52 15.70
N ILE A 70 3.96 2.60 15.04
CA ILE A 70 3.86 3.95 15.61
C ILE A 70 2.95 4.90 14.85
N GLY A 71 2.28 4.46 13.78
CA GLY A 71 1.46 5.34 12.93
C GLY A 71 0.35 6.04 13.71
N LYS A 72 -0.45 5.29 14.48
CA LYS A 72 -1.54 5.87 15.29
C LYS A 72 -1.05 6.81 16.40
N PRO A 73 -0.07 6.43 17.26
CA PRO A 73 0.51 7.35 18.23
C PRO A 73 1.13 8.60 17.58
N PHE A 74 1.81 8.44 16.45
CA PHE A 74 2.42 9.55 15.73
C PHE A 74 1.38 10.55 15.20
N LEU A 75 0.31 10.07 14.56
CA LEU A 75 -0.77 10.93 14.09
C LEU A 75 -1.47 11.65 15.26
N ASN A 76 -1.72 10.93 16.36
CA ASN A 76 -2.33 11.52 17.55
C ASN A 76 -1.46 12.63 18.16
N MET A 77 -0.13 12.45 18.16
CA MET A 77 0.81 13.49 18.63
C MET A 77 0.75 14.75 17.76
N LEU A 78 0.46 14.60 16.46
CA LEU A 78 0.25 15.71 15.54
C LEU A 78 -1.18 16.29 15.60
N GLY A 79 -2.07 15.73 16.42
CA GLY A 79 -3.49 16.13 16.45
C GLY A 79 -4.27 15.69 15.20
N VAL A 80 -3.74 14.76 14.42
CA VAL A 80 -4.35 14.25 13.20
C VAL A 80 -4.95 12.88 13.47
N ASP A 81 -6.22 12.69 13.17
CA ASP A 81 -6.85 11.38 13.22
C ASP A 81 -6.61 10.58 11.93
N ILE A 82 -6.84 9.25 12.01
CA ILE A 82 -6.64 8.33 10.88
C ILE A 82 -7.54 8.67 9.70
N ARG A 83 -8.74 9.21 9.94
CA ARG A 83 -9.69 9.58 8.86
C ARG A 83 -9.21 10.80 8.10
N SER A 84 -8.76 11.83 8.81
CA SER A 84 -8.16 13.03 8.21
C SER A 84 -6.94 12.66 7.36
N PHE A 85 -6.08 11.75 7.86
CA PHE A 85 -4.94 11.24 7.10
C PHE A 85 -5.38 10.45 5.85
N ALA A 86 -6.46 9.65 5.94
CA ALA A 86 -7.03 8.92 4.80
C ALA A 86 -7.61 9.87 3.75
N VAL A 87 -8.32 10.93 4.17
CA VAL A 87 -8.86 11.96 3.26
C VAL A 87 -7.73 12.67 2.53
N ALA A 88 -6.71 13.14 3.24
CA ALA A 88 -5.55 13.78 2.62
C ALA A 88 -4.87 12.84 1.60
N GLY A 89 -4.72 11.58 1.97
CA GLY A 89 -4.14 10.57 1.10
C GLY A 89 -4.97 10.23 -0.12
N SER A 90 -6.28 10.25 0.00
CA SER A 90 -7.16 10.03 -1.15
C SER A 90 -7.01 11.13 -2.21
N ILE A 91 -6.72 12.37 -1.80
CA ILE A 91 -6.42 13.47 -2.73
C ILE A 91 -5.13 13.17 -3.51
N VAL A 92 -4.10 12.66 -2.84
CA VAL A 92 -2.84 12.29 -3.51
C VAL A 92 -3.09 11.16 -4.52
N ILE A 93 -3.85 10.12 -4.15
CA ILE A 93 -4.22 9.01 -5.05
C ILE A 93 -5.03 9.54 -6.23
N PHE A 94 -5.94 10.50 -5.99
CA PHE A 94 -6.74 11.13 -7.04
C PHE A 94 -5.85 11.86 -8.07
N ILE A 95 -4.88 12.65 -7.61
CA ILE A 95 -3.92 13.34 -8.47
C ILE A 95 -3.09 12.34 -9.29
N LEU A 96 -2.62 11.25 -8.68
CA LEU A 96 -1.90 10.17 -9.37
C LEU A 96 -2.79 9.52 -10.45
N GLY A 97 -4.05 9.25 -10.15
CA GLY A 97 -5.01 8.74 -11.13
C GLY A 97 -5.24 9.69 -12.31
N LEU A 98 -5.38 10.99 -12.05
CA LEU A 98 -5.47 12.02 -13.08
C LEU A 98 -4.21 12.05 -13.94
N GLU A 99 -3.03 12.01 -13.35
CA GLU A 99 -1.76 11.96 -14.05
C GLU A 99 -1.69 10.78 -15.02
N MET A 100 -2.17 9.60 -14.59
CA MET A 100 -2.21 8.42 -15.44
C MET A 100 -3.20 8.53 -16.61
N VAL A 101 -4.38 9.10 -16.38
CA VAL A 101 -5.45 9.24 -17.41
C VAL A 101 -5.10 10.32 -18.41
N LEU A 102 -4.68 11.49 -17.92
CA LEU A 102 -4.42 12.66 -18.76
C LEU A 102 -3.04 12.61 -19.43
N GLY A 103 -2.10 11.84 -18.87
CA GLY A 103 -0.72 11.78 -19.35
C GLY A 103 0.11 13.02 -18.97
N ILE A 104 -0.37 13.82 -18.00
CA ILE A 104 0.31 15.01 -17.47
C ILE A 104 1.12 14.57 -16.25
N GLU A 105 2.24 15.20 -15.97
CA GLU A 105 3.07 14.91 -14.81
C GLU A 105 2.93 16.04 -13.78
N PHE A 106 2.21 15.76 -12.70
CA PHE A 106 2.12 16.66 -11.55
C PHE A 106 3.30 16.47 -10.61
N PHE A 107 3.73 15.21 -10.40
CA PHE A 107 4.90 14.89 -9.59
C PHE A 107 6.14 14.80 -10.49
N LYS A 108 6.82 15.92 -10.67
CA LYS A 108 8.11 15.93 -11.38
C LYS A 108 9.15 15.23 -10.52
N SER A 109 9.74 14.17 -11.03
CA SER A 109 10.98 13.64 -10.45
C SER A 109 12.11 14.61 -10.81
N ASP A 110 12.75 15.20 -9.81
CA ASP A 110 14.02 15.89 -10.03
C ASP A 110 15.03 14.85 -10.54
N ASN A 111 15.29 14.90 -11.84
CA ASN A 111 16.09 13.90 -12.56
C ASN A 111 17.60 13.97 -12.20
N ASP A 112 18.01 14.89 -11.35
CA ASP A 112 19.43 15.19 -11.10
C ASP A 112 20.06 14.36 -9.97
N THR A 113 19.29 13.50 -9.29
CA THR A 113 19.86 12.64 -8.25
C THR A 113 19.46 11.18 -8.42
N PRO A 114 20.42 10.23 -8.28
CA PRO A 114 20.11 8.78 -8.29
C PRO A 114 19.11 8.35 -7.22
N SER A 115 18.90 9.19 -6.21
CA SER A 115 17.92 9.00 -5.12
C SER A 115 16.52 9.49 -5.50
N GLY A 116 16.38 10.38 -6.50
CA GLY A 116 15.11 11.00 -6.91
C GLY A 116 14.09 10.02 -7.45
N THR A 117 14.51 8.86 -7.93
CA THR A 117 13.63 7.81 -8.46
C THR A 117 13.00 6.95 -7.36
N VAL A 118 13.69 6.76 -6.25
CA VAL A 118 13.25 5.85 -5.18
C VAL A 118 12.12 6.46 -4.35
N VAL A 119 12.20 7.75 -4.04
CA VAL A 119 11.23 8.43 -3.19
C VAL A 119 9.83 8.45 -3.79
N PRO A 120 9.59 8.89 -5.04
CA PRO A 120 8.23 8.91 -5.58
C PRO A 120 7.63 7.52 -5.80
N ILE A 121 8.45 6.47 -5.90
CA ILE A 121 7.98 5.10 -6.03
C ILE A 121 7.66 4.51 -4.65
N ALA A 122 8.58 4.62 -3.69
CA ALA A 122 8.37 4.07 -2.36
C ALA A 122 7.26 4.82 -1.61
N PHE A 123 7.24 6.13 -1.70
CA PHE A 123 6.20 7.03 -1.21
C PHE A 123 6.01 8.16 -2.23
N PRO A 124 4.78 8.50 -2.68
CA PRO A 124 3.49 8.01 -2.19
C PRO A 124 2.93 6.80 -2.94
N LEU A 125 3.61 6.24 -3.96
CA LEU A 125 3.01 5.26 -4.86
C LEU A 125 2.74 3.91 -4.18
N ILE A 126 3.74 3.29 -3.54
CA ILE A 126 3.62 1.96 -2.91
C ILE A 126 3.17 2.08 -1.46
N ALA A 127 3.95 2.74 -0.61
CA ALA A 127 3.59 3.00 0.78
C ALA A 127 2.85 4.34 0.89
N GLY A 128 1.83 4.55 0.07
CA GLY A 128 1.01 5.77 0.10
C GLY A 128 0.11 5.82 1.33
N SER A 129 -0.50 6.99 1.53
CA SER A 129 -1.41 7.23 2.67
C SER A 129 -2.57 6.23 2.72
N GLY A 130 -3.10 5.76 1.59
CA GLY A 130 -4.10 4.70 1.54
C GLY A 130 -3.59 3.39 2.16
N THR A 131 -2.39 2.95 1.77
CA THR A 131 -1.74 1.76 2.32
C THR A 131 -1.47 1.91 3.82
N LEU A 132 -0.87 3.04 4.21
CA LEU A 132 -0.52 3.30 5.62
C LEU A 132 -1.76 3.40 6.50
N THR A 133 -2.82 4.08 6.04
CA THR A 133 -4.11 4.16 6.75
C THR A 133 -4.75 2.79 6.90
N THR A 134 -4.71 1.96 5.85
CA THR A 134 -5.26 0.60 5.90
C THR A 134 -4.52 -0.24 6.93
N ILE A 135 -3.18 -0.20 6.95
CA ILE A 135 -2.36 -0.90 7.94
C ILE A 135 -2.72 -0.47 9.37
N MET A 136 -2.81 0.84 9.63
CA MET A 136 -3.19 1.37 10.94
C MET A 136 -4.62 0.95 11.34
N SER A 137 -5.56 0.96 10.39
CA SER A 137 -6.95 0.56 10.63
C SER A 137 -7.09 -0.94 10.90
N LEU A 138 -6.38 -1.78 10.15
CA LEU A 138 -6.32 -3.22 10.38
C LEU A 138 -5.75 -3.52 11.76
N LYS A 139 -4.63 -2.89 12.14
CA LYS A 139 -4.05 -3.04 13.47
C LYS A 139 -5.05 -2.67 14.56
N ALA A 140 -5.65 -1.48 14.48
CA ALA A 140 -6.66 -1.04 15.47
C ALA A 140 -7.88 -1.97 15.55
N THR A 141 -8.24 -2.65 14.45
CA THR A 141 -9.31 -3.65 14.45
C THR A 141 -8.88 -4.94 15.11
N PHE A 142 -7.66 -5.42 14.86
CA PHE A 142 -7.09 -6.62 15.45
C PHE A 142 -6.88 -6.45 16.95
N GLU A 143 -6.34 -5.31 17.40
CA GLU A 143 -6.23 -4.96 18.83
C GLU A 143 -7.59 -5.03 19.54
N ARG A 144 -8.66 -4.49 18.94
CA ARG A 144 -10.01 -4.52 19.52
C ARG A 144 -10.65 -5.92 19.55
N GLN A 145 -10.24 -6.82 18.65
CA GLN A 145 -10.78 -8.19 18.54
C GLN A 145 -9.89 -9.22 19.24
N ASP A 146 -8.85 -8.79 19.93
CA ASP A 146 -7.83 -9.65 20.57
C ASP A 146 -7.25 -10.69 19.59
N LYS A 147 -7.03 -10.25 18.35
CA LYS A 147 -6.48 -11.08 17.28
C LYS A 147 -4.98 -10.92 17.15
N ASN A 148 -4.36 -11.91 16.53
CA ASN A 148 -2.92 -11.95 16.33
C ASN A 148 -2.45 -10.94 15.27
N GLU A 149 -1.85 -9.83 15.71
CA GLU A 149 -1.34 -8.75 14.85
C GLU A 149 -0.21 -9.20 13.92
N TYR A 150 0.50 -10.28 14.22
CA TYR A 150 1.57 -10.81 13.36
C TYR A 150 1.07 -11.22 11.96
N MET A 151 -0.22 -11.54 11.84
CA MET A 151 -0.82 -11.83 10.53
C MET A 151 -0.75 -10.63 9.58
N ILE A 152 -0.87 -9.42 10.10
CA ILE A 152 -0.74 -8.19 9.31
C ILE A 152 0.71 -8.02 8.83
N LEU A 153 1.69 -8.27 9.69
CA LEU A 153 3.11 -8.20 9.31
C LEU A 153 3.47 -9.24 8.23
N LEU A 154 2.92 -10.46 8.35
CA LEU A 154 3.08 -11.49 7.31
C LEU A 154 2.43 -11.06 6.00
N ALA A 155 1.26 -10.44 6.05
CA ALA A 155 0.60 -9.92 4.86
C ALA A 155 1.39 -8.77 4.21
N ILE A 156 1.99 -7.88 5.01
CA ILE A 156 2.93 -6.84 4.52
C ILE A 156 4.12 -7.51 3.83
N LEU A 157 4.75 -8.50 4.46
CA LEU A 157 5.90 -9.21 3.90
C LEU A 157 5.56 -9.89 2.56
N ALA A 158 4.41 -10.57 2.49
CA ALA A 158 3.94 -11.19 1.25
C ALA A 158 3.78 -10.15 0.13
N ASN A 159 3.18 -9.01 0.42
CA ASN A 159 3.03 -7.93 -0.55
C ASN A 159 4.38 -7.32 -0.98
N LEU A 160 5.34 -7.19 -0.06
CA LEU A 160 6.69 -6.73 -0.41
C LEU A 160 7.40 -7.68 -1.38
N ILE A 161 7.20 -8.99 -1.22
CA ILE A 161 7.72 -9.99 -2.17
C ILE A 161 7.09 -9.78 -3.55
N VAL A 162 5.77 -9.56 -3.62
CA VAL A 162 5.08 -9.28 -4.88
C VAL A 162 5.57 -7.98 -5.51
N ILE A 163 5.71 -6.90 -4.73
CA ILE A 163 6.25 -5.61 -5.19
C ILE A 163 7.65 -5.81 -5.80
N PHE A 164 8.52 -6.50 -5.09
CA PHE A 164 9.87 -6.78 -5.57
C PHE A 164 9.86 -7.56 -6.89
N ALA A 165 9.03 -8.62 -6.98
CA ALA A 165 8.88 -9.42 -8.19
C ALA A 165 8.36 -8.59 -9.36
N VAL A 166 7.34 -7.75 -9.15
CA VAL A 166 6.79 -6.89 -10.19
C VAL A 166 7.83 -5.89 -10.69
N ILE A 167 8.55 -5.20 -9.80
CA ILE A 167 9.59 -4.24 -10.20
C ILE A 167 10.72 -4.95 -10.98
N LYS A 168 11.11 -6.14 -10.58
CA LYS A 168 12.10 -6.95 -11.31
C LYS A 168 11.59 -7.37 -12.69
N SER A 169 10.31 -7.62 -12.82
CA SER A 169 9.66 -8.09 -14.07
C SER A 169 9.29 -6.96 -15.03
N LEU A 170 9.51 -5.68 -14.69
CA LEU A 170 9.11 -4.53 -15.51
C LEU A 170 9.64 -4.61 -16.96
N ASN A 171 10.86 -5.10 -17.17
CA ASN A 171 11.40 -5.26 -18.53
C ASN A 171 10.62 -6.24 -19.39
N TRP A 172 10.17 -7.34 -18.78
CA TRP A 172 9.36 -8.34 -19.45
C TRP A 172 7.95 -7.81 -19.73
N ILE A 173 7.35 -7.14 -18.76
CA ILE A 173 6.02 -6.53 -18.89
C ILE A 173 6.03 -5.46 -20.00
N GLU A 174 7.05 -4.60 -20.02
CA GLU A 174 7.23 -3.57 -21.03
C GLU A 174 7.33 -4.17 -22.45
N LYS A 175 8.13 -5.23 -22.60
CA LYS A 175 8.26 -5.93 -23.88
C LYS A 175 6.97 -6.63 -24.32
N ALA A 176 6.24 -7.23 -23.37
CA ALA A 176 5.01 -7.97 -23.65
C ALA A 176 3.85 -7.04 -24.07
N LEU A 177 3.72 -5.88 -23.44
CA LEU A 177 2.63 -4.94 -23.70
C LEU A 177 2.93 -3.95 -24.84
N GLY A 178 4.19 -3.64 -25.08
CA GLY A 178 4.59 -2.59 -26.01
C GLY A 178 4.09 -1.20 -25.59
N LYS A 179 4.42 -0.17 -26.37
CA LYS A 179 4.06 1.23 -26.02
C LYS A 179 2.54 1.47 -25.96
N SER A 180 1.81 0.94 -26.94
CA SER A 180 0.35 1.11 -27.03
C SER A 180 -0.39 0.36 -25.93
N GLY A 181 0.03 -0.88 -25.60
CA GLY A 181 -0.52 -1.66 -24.52
C GLY A 181 -0.29 -1.00 -23.16
N LEU A 182 0.94 -0.51 -22.90
CA LEU A 182 1.26 0.24 -21.69
C LEU A 182 0.40 1.49 -21.51
N MET A 183 0.14 2.24 -22.62
CA MET A 183 -0.71 3.42 -22.56
C MET A 183 -2.17 3.06 -22.24
N ALA A 184 -2.71 2.00 -22.83
CA ALA A 184 -4.06 1.52 -22.57
C ALA A 184 -4.20 1.06 -21.11
N VAL A 185 -3.25 0.26 -20.62
CA VAL A 185 -3.19 -0.20 -19.22
C VAL A 185 -3.07 0.98 -18.25
N ARG A 186 -2.21 1.96 -18.54
CA ARG A 186 -2.05 3.18 -17.74
C ARG A 186 -3.38 3.93 -17.59
N LYS A 187 -4.10 4.18 -18.69
CA LYS A 187 -5.38 4.89 -18.64
C LYS A 187 -6.45 4.09 -17.89
N PHE A 188 -6.52 2.78 -18.12
CA PHE A 188 -7.48 1.91 -17.46
C PHE A 188 -7.27 1.90 -15.92
N PHE A 189 -6.06 1.66 -15.47
CA PHE A 189 -5.75 1.68 -14.04
C PHE A 189 -5.82 3.09 -13.44
N GLY A 190 -5.54 4.13 -14.21
CA GLY A 190 -5.76 5.52 -13.79
C GLY A 190 -7.22 5.76 -13.40
N VAL A 191 -8.19 5.27 -14.19
CA VAL A 191 -9.63 5.36 -13.86
C VAL A 191 -9.96 4.57 -12.59
N ILE A 192 -9.37 3.38 -12.42
CA ILE A 192 -9.55 2.58 -11.19
C ILE A 192 -9.02 3.34 -9.97
N LEU A 193 -7.82 3.93 -10.07
CA LEU A 193 -7.26 4.75 -8.98
C LEU A 193 -8.15 5.94 -8.63
N LEU A 194 -8.72 6.63 -9.62
CA LEU A 194 -9.69 7.69 -9.40
C LEU A 194 -10.91 7.19 -8.62
N ALA A 195 -11.47 6.03 -9.00
CA ALA A 195 -12.60 5.43 -8.32
C ALA A 195 -12.26 5.04 -6.86
N ILE A 196 -11.07 4.45 -6.62
CA ILE A 196 -10.57 4.13 -5.28
C ILE A 196 -10.41 5.41 -4.46
N ALA A 197 -9.80 6.45 -5.01
CA ALA A 197 -9.59 7.73 -4.34
C ALA A 197 -10.93 8.36 -3.89
N VAL A 198 -11.91 8.40 -4.78
CA VAL A 198 -13.26 8.91 -4.47
C VAL A 198 -13.92 8.07 -3.39
N LYS A 199 -13.82 6.74 -3.45
CA LYS A 199 -14.35 5.85 -2.41
C LYS A 199 -13.71 6.10 -1.05
N VAL A 200 -12.38 6.17 -0.97
CA VAL A 200 -11.64 6.42 0.26
C VAL A 200 -11.99 7.80 0.83
N PHE A 201 -12.05 8.82 -0.03
CA PHE A 201 -12.49 10.17 0.33
C PHE A 201 -13.90 10.15 0.95
N ALA A 202 -14.88 9.65 0.20
CA ALA A 202 -16.29 9.65 0.65
C ALA A 202 -16.48 8.89 1.96
N THR A 203 -15.85 7.71 2.09
CA THR A 203 -15.98 6.88 3.30
C THR A 203 -15.41 7.58 4.55
N ASN A 204 -14.32 8.34 4.41
CA ASN A 204 -13.64 8.94 5.54
C ASN A 204 -14.11 10.38 5.80
N ALA A 205 -14.43 11.17 4.76
CA ALA A 205 -14.90 12.54 4.89
C ALA A 205 -16.24 12.66 5.63
N THR A 206 -17.18 11.74 5.38
CA THR A 206 -18.47 11.70 6.09
C THR A 206 -18.34 11.52 7.61
N GLY A 207 -17.26 10.93 8.06
CA GLY A 207 -16.95 10.74 9.47
C GLY A 207 -16.27 11.95 10.15
N LEU A 208 -15.86 12.96 9.37
CA LEU A 208 -15.26 14.20 9.88
C LEU A 208 -16.30 15.30 10.09
N ILE A 209 -17.47 15.19 9.47
CA ILE A 209 -18.54 16.22 9.50
C ILE A 209 -19.52 15.99 10.66
N LYS A 210 -19.40 14.87 11.38
CA LYS A 210 -20.15 14.56 12.59
C LYS A 210 -19.37 14.90 13.84
#